data_688eeacc7f941d42ee718520979a8c7f
#
_entry.id   688eeacc7f941d42ee718520979a8c7f
#
_cell.length_a   1.000
_cell.length_b   1.000
_cell.length_c   1.000
_cell.angle_alpha   90.00
_cell.angle_beta   90.00
_cell.angle_gamma   90.00
#
_symmetry.space_group_name_H-M   'P 1'
#
loop_
_entity.id
_entity.type
_entity.pdbx_description
1 polymer ?
#
loop_
_entity_poly.entity_id
_entity_poly.type
_entity_poly.pdbx_seq_one_letter_code
_entity_poly.pdbx_strand_id
1 'polypeptide(L)'
;MSDTPAEGSVPGISAKRQKRPESLSDLLKEISENMGPRITLREIAEALDERSFGAFLIVFSIPNLIPLPPGATLILGLPLIFISWQIVAGRNKIWLPERLANYTLDKKTLQKIVRRSEPWLKWMEAWVRPRNWPLTTPLSERLFGIYILFMSIIVVVPIPFGNWLPAFAIATIGLAHTENDGNCLVIGSIIGIVATLIFALVLFLTTALFSSVV
;
A
#
# COMPACT_ATOMS: atom_id res chain seq x y z
N MET A 1 -27.18 61.66 -3.52
CA MET A 1 -28.25 60.67 -3.70
C MET A 1 -27.74 59.65 -4.67
N SER A 2 -27.41 58.53 -4.17
CA SER A 2 -27.66 57.18 -4.63
C SER A 2 -26.71 56.23 -3.88
N ASP A 3 -27.31 55.63 -2.87
CA ASP A 3 -26.73 54.51 -2.09
C ASP A 3 -26.60 53.32 -3.01
N THR A 4 -25.40 52.68 -3.00
CA THR A 4 -25.21 51.33 -3.51
C THR A 4 -24.93 50.43 -2.32
N PRO A 5 -25.70 49.37 -2.11
CA PRO A 5 -25.51 48.49 -0.96
C PRO A 5 -24.28 47.61 -1.15
N ALA A 6 -23.53 47.43 -0.06
CA ALA A 6 -22.39 46.54 0.09
C ALA A 6 -22.79 45.09 -0.23
N GLU A 7 -22.10 44.51 -1.20
CA GLU A 7 -22.14 43.10 -1.51
C GLU A 7 -21.58 42.28 -0.35
N GLY A 8 -22.38 41.32 0.08
CA GLY A 8 -22.11 40.45 1.19
C GLY A 8 -20.88 39.63 1.02
N SER A 9 -19.95 39.76 1.96
CA SER A 9 -18.88 38.84 2.20
C SER A 9 -19.44 37.48 2.55
N VAL A 10 -19.24 36.51 1.68
CA VAL A 10 -19.47 35.09 1.98
C VAL A 10 -18.54 34.67 3.12
N PRO A 11 -19.05 34.27 4.28
CA PRO A 11 -18.21 33.83 5.38
C PRO A 11 -17.73 32.40 5.13
N GLY A 12 -16.44 32.20 5.16
CA GLY A 12 -15.90 30.91 5.58
C GLY A 12 -15.42 29.93 4.53
N ILE A 13 -14.47 30.36 3.70
CA ILE A 13 -13.40 29.42 3.32
C ILE A 13 -12.22 29.78 4.20
N SER A 14 -12.29 29.26 5.43
CA SER A 14 -11.15 29.29 6.35
C SER A 14 -9.97 28.67 5.62
N ALA A 15 -8.91 29.44 5.43
CA ALA A 15 -7.63 29.00 4.92
C ALA A 15 -7.22 27.75 5.72
N LYS A 16 -7.37 26.56 5.12
CA LYS A 16 -6.93 25.30 5.68
C LYS A 16 -5.45 25.46 5.96
N ARG A 17 -5.08 25.62 7.23
CA ARG A 17 -3.71 25.57 7.70
C ARG A 17 -3.01 24.50 6.90
N GLN A 18 -1.86 24.83 6.30
CA GLN A 18 -0.91 23.84 5.82
C GLN A 18 -0.43 23.02 7.02
N LYS A 19 -1.25 22.04 7.39
CA LYS A 19 -0.84 20.97 8.31
C LYS A 19 0.28 20.20 7.63
N ARG A 20 1.29 19.81 8.40
CA ARG A 20 2.27 18.79 8.02
C ARG A 20 1.55 17.66 7.27
N PRO A 21 2.19 17.02 6.27
CA PRO A 21 1.57 15.88 5.62
C PRO A 21 1.10 14.91 6.70
N GLU A 22 -0.21 14.73 6.78
CA GLU A 22 -0.84 13.87 7.77
C GLU A 22 -0.33 12.45 7.54
N SER A 23 0.06 11.75 8.59
CA SER A 23 0.50 10.36 8.48
C SER A 23 -0.64 9.47 7.98
N LEU A 24 -0.32 8.29 7.46
CA LEU A 24 -1.35 7.34 7.01
C LEU A 24 -2.32 6.99 8.15
N SER A 25 -1.81 6.84 9.37
CA SER A 25 -2.62 6.57 10.56
C SER A 25 -3.60 7.69 10.87
N ASP A 26 -3.17 8.96 10.75
CA ASP A 26 -4.02 10.13 10.98
C ASP A 26 -5.11 10.25 9.91
N LEU A 27 -4.76 10.03 8.63
CA LEU A 27 -5.73 10.04 7.52
C LEU A 27 -6.79 8.93 7.68
N LEU A 28 -6.37 7.70 7.98
CA LEU A 28 -7.31 6.59 8.19
C LEU A 28 -8.23 6.85 9.38
N LYS A 29 -7.71 7.47 10.44
CA LYS A 29 -8.49 7.86 11.61
C LYS A 29 -9.50 8.93 11.23
N GLU A 30 -9.08 10.00 10.55
CA GLU A 30 -9.97 11.08 10.09
C GLU A 30 -11.08 10.53 9.18
N ILE A 31 -10.74 9.67 8.21
CA ILE A 31 -11.72 9.00 7.35
C ILE A 31 -12.72 8.22 8.22
N SER A 32 -12.24 7.43 9.19
CA SER A 32 -13.10 6.57 10.02
C SER A 32 -14.02 7.36 10.96
N GLU A 33 -13.63 8.58 11.38
CA GLU A 33 -14.42 9.44 12.25
C GLU A 33 -15.44 10.25 11.47
N ASN A 34 -15.05 10.81 10.31
CA ASN A 34 -15.86 11.74 9.51
C ASN A 34 -16.78 11.06 8.49
N MET A 35 -16.64 9.76 8.27
CA MET A 35 -17.49 9.02 7.33
C MET A 35 -18.94 8.87 7.81
N GLY A 36 -19.84 8.68 6.86
CA GLY A 36 -21.23 8.27 7.12
C GLY A 36 -21.32 6.85 7.74
N PRO A 37 -22.54 6.30 7.87
CA PRO A 37 -22.75 4.96 8.46
C PRO A 37 -22.08 3.83 7.67
N ARG A 38 -21.84 4.04 6.39
CA ARG A 38 -21.15 3.14 5.47
C ARG A 38 -20.20 3.91 4.56
N ILE A 39 -19.10 3.29 4.19
CA ILE A 39 -18.13 3.81 3.22
C ILE A 39 -17.75 2.73 2.22
N THR A 40 -17.55 3.09 0.98
CA THR A 40 -17.07 2.19 -0.07
C THR A 40 -15.55 2.15 -0.12
N LEU A 41 -14.99 1.05 -0.62
CA LEU A 41 -13.54 0.98 -0.86
C LEU A 41 -13.08 2.04 -1.87
N ARG A 42 -13.95 2.45 -2.79
CA ARG A 42 -13.70 3.56 -3.72
C ARG A 42 -13.46 4.86 -2.98
N GLU A 43 -14.37 5.23 -2.07
CA GLU A 43 -14.25 6.46 -1.28
C GLU A 43 -12.99 6.46 -0.40
N ILE A 44 -12.62 5.31 0.16
CA ILE A 44 -11.35 5.16 0.90
C ILE A 44 -10.14 5.38 -0.03
N ALA A 45 -10.13 4.76 -1.21
CA ALA A 45 -9.06 4.90 -2.17
C ALA A 45 -8.93 6.34 -2.69
N GLU A 46 -10.04 7.02 -2.95
CA GLU A 46 -10.07 8.43 -3.36
C GLU A 46 -9.60 9.37 -2.24
N ALA A 47 -9.97 9.09 -1.00
CA ALA A 47 -9.52 9.87 0.15
C ALA A 47 -8.01 9.72 0.45
N LEU A 48 -7.44 8.55 0.14
CA LEU A 48 -6.00 8.29 0.27
C LEU A 48 -5.20 8.87 -0.93
N ASP A 49 -5.84 9.17 -2.05
CA ASP A 49 -5.26 9.74 -3.27
C ASP A 49 -3.96 9.05 -3.72
N GLU A 50 -2.86 9.80 -3.83
CA GLU A 50 -1.54 9.25 -4.24
C GLU A 50 -0.98 8.20 -3.27
N ARG A 51 -1.37 8.24 -2.00
CA ARG A 51 -0.96 7.26 -0.97
C ARG A 51 -1.70 5.93 -1.08
N SER A 52 -2.74 5.85 -1.91
CA SER A 52 -3.56 4.66 -2.05
C SER A 52 -2.75 3.41 -2.45
N PHE A 53 -1.81 3.52 -3.39
CA PHE A 53 -0.98 2.40 -3.80
C PHE A 53 -0.19 1.80 -2.63
N GLY A 54 0.54 2.65 -1.89
CA GLY A 54 1.32 2.21 -0.74
C GLY A 54 0.45 1.59 0.36
N ALA A 55 -0.67 2.23 0.69
CA ALA A 55 -1.61 1.73 1.69
C ALA A 55 -2.20 0.36 1.30
N PHE A 56 -2.60 0.17 0.06
CA PHE A 56 -3.12 -1.11 -0.41
C PHE A 56 -2.03 -2.20 -0.48
N LEU A 57 -0.78 -1.85 -0.87
CA LEU A 57 0.35 -2.79 -0.80
C LEU A 57 0.57 -3.28 0.64
N ILE A 58 0.52 -2.39 1.64
CA ILE A 58 0.63 -2.75 3.05
C ILE A 58 -0.50 -3.69 3.45
N VAL A 59 -1.76 -3.30 3.20
CA VAL A 59 -2.95 -4.05 3.60
C VAL A 59 -2.95 -5.48 3.04
N PHE A 60 -2.58 -5.65 1.76
CA PHE A 60 -2.60 -6.96 1.12
C PHE A 60 -1.31 -7.77 1.34
N SER A 61 -0.21 -7.17 1.77
CA SER A 61 0.99 -7.92 2.13
C SER A 61 0.93 -8.48 3.56
N ILE A 62 0.27 -7.79 4.50
CA ILE A 62 0.18 -8.22 5.91
C ILE A 62 -0.36 -9.66 6.08
N PRO A 63 -1.46 -10.08 5.44
CA PRO A 63 -1.93 -11.45 5.56
C PRO A 63 -0.91 -12.50 5.10
N ASN A 64 -0.06 -12.16 4.12
CA ASN A 64 0.98 -13.05 3.60
C ASN A 64 2.21 -13.17 4.52
N LEU A 65 2.30 -12.34 5.58
CA LEU A 65 3.33 -12.47 6.62
C LEU A 65 3.04 -13.62 7.59
N ILE A 66 1.79 -14.08 7.64
CA ILE A 66 1.37 -15.20 8.49
C ILE A 66 1.57 -16.49 7.69
N PRO A 67 2.18 -17.55 8.27
CA PRO A 67 2.27 -18.82 7.58
C PRO A 67 0.86 -19.39 7.35
N LEU A 68 0.42 -19.35 6.11
CA LEU A 68 -0.88 -19.82 5.67
C LEU A 68 -0.77 -21.18 4.99
N PRO A 69 -1.87 -21.96 4.94
CA PRO A 69 -1.89 -23.20 4.20
C PRO A 69 -1.54 -22.99 2.73
N PRO A 70 -0.89 -23.96 2.07
CA PRO A 70 -0.60 -23.88 0.64
C PRO A 70 -1.88 -23.59 -0.16
N GLY A 71 -1.81 -22.62 -1.06
CA GLY A 71 -2.95 -22.15 -1.86
C GLY A 71 -3.66 -20.90 -1.34
N ALA A 72 -3.64 -20.60 -0.04
CA ALA A 72 -4.20 -19.34 0.47
C ALA A 72 -3.41 -18.11 -0.05
N THR A 73 -2.11 -18.25 -0.21
CA THR A 73 -1.22 -17.22 -0.76
C THR A 73 -1.52 -16.89 -2.23
N LEU A 74 -2.07 -17.84 -2.99
CA LEU A 74 -2.55 -17.58 -4.35
C LEU A 74 -3.66 -16.52 -4.35
N ILE A 75 -4.64 -16.67 -3.46
CA ILE A 75 -5.78 -15.74 -3.40
C ILE A 75 -5.34 -14.39 -2.84
N LEU A 76 -4.52 -14.40 -1.78
CA LEU A 76 -4.08 -13.18 -1.09
C LEU A 76 -2.99 -12.41 -1.84
N GLY A 77 -2.21 -13.09 -2.69
CA GLY A 77 -1.20 -12.47 -3.52
C GLY A 77 -1.74 -11.83 -4.81
N LEU A 78 -2.88 -12.29 -5.33
CA LEU A 78 -3.48 -11.72 -6.55
C LEU A 78 -3.72 -10.20 -6.46
N PRO A 79 -4.25 -9.65 -5.37
CA PRO A 79 -4.39 -8.20 -5.23
C PRO A 79 -3.05 -7.46 -5.32
N LEU A 80 -1.95 -8.04 -4.81
CA LEU A 80 -0.62 -7.43 -4.89
C LEU A 80 -0.14 -7.34 -6.35
N ILE A 81 -0.34 -8.40 -7.14
CA ILE A 81 -0.05 -8.41 -8.58
C ILE A 81 -0.87 -7.34 -9.29
N PHE A 82 -2.15 -7.25 -8.97
CA PHE A 82 -3.05 -6.29 -9.60
C PHE A 82 -2.69 -4.84 -9.30
N ILE A 83 -2.29 -4.55 -8.05
CA ILE A 83 -1.86 -3.20 -7.63
C ILE A 83 -0.53 -2.83 -8.30
N SER A 84 0.46 -3.72 -8.23
CA SER A 84 1.78 -3.48 -8.82
C SER A 84 1.71 -3.33 -10.34
N TRP A 85 0.85 -4.08 -11.03
CA TRP A 85 0.59 -3.90 -12.45
C TRP A 85 0.09 -2.48 -12.79
N GLN A 86 -0.75 -1.90 -11.94
CA GLN A 86 -1.25 -0.54 -12.15
C GLN A 86 -0.15 0.51 -12.01
N ILE A 87 0.81 0.30 -11.08
CA ILE A 87 2.00 1.16 -10.95
C ILE A 87 2.86 1.06 -12.23
N VAL A 88 3.09 -0.14 -12.75
CA VAL A 88 3.79 -0.36 -14.03
C VAL A 88 3.09 0.35 -15.18
N ALA A 89 1.75 0.29 -15.21
CA ALA A 89 0.94 0.98 -16.22
C ALA A 89 0.99 2.51 -16.09
N GLY A 90 1.65 3.05 -15.06
CA GLY A 90 1.78 4.50 -14.83
C GLY A 90 0.46 5.15 -14.40
N ARG A 91 -0.38 4.47 -13.65
CA ARG A 91 -1.60 5.05 -13.10
C ARG A 91 -1.26 5.87 -11.86
N ASN A 92 -1.77 7.08 -11.77
CA ASN A 92 -1.57 7.96 -10.61
C ASN A 92 -2.47 7.60 -9.44
N LYS A 93 -3.59 6.91 -9.72
CA LYS A 93 -4.58 6.49 -8.70
C LYS A 93 -4.94 5.03 -8.89
N ILE A 94 -5.19 4.36 -7.77
CA ILE A 94 -5.60 2.97 -7.80
C ILE A 94 -7.00 2.85 -8.45
N TRP A 95 -7.10 1.96 -9.42
CA TRP A 95 -8.37 1.57 -10.00
C TRP A 95 -8.83 0.27 -9.37
N LEU A 96 -10.04 0.25 -8.89
CA LEU A 96 -10.67 -0.94 -8.33
C LEU A 96 -11.78 -1.42 -9.27
N PRO A 97 -11.87 -2.74 -9.57
CA PRO A 97 -13.03 -3.30 -10.26
C PRO A 97 -14.32 -2.93 -9.53
N GLU A 98 -15.39 -2.67 -10.27
CA GLU A 98 -16.67 -2.18 -9.70
C GLU A 98 -17.19 -3.00 -8.52
N ARG A 99 -17.02 -4.33 -8.57
CA ARG A 99 -17.43 -5.22 -7.47
C ARG A 99 -16.67 -4.96 -6.18
N LEU A 100 -15.37 -4.65 -6.27
CA LEU A 100 -14.54 -4.29 -5.12
C LEU A 100 -14.72 -2.81 -4.73
N ALA A 101 -14.80 -1.93 -5.72
CA ALA A 101 -14.99 -0.50 -5.51
C ALA A 101 -16.28 -0.20 -4.72
N ASN A 102 -17.35 -0.91 -5.04
CA ASN A 102 -18.66 -0.76 -4.40
C ASN A 102 -18.82 -1.61 -3.13
N TYR A 103 -17.77 -2.33 -2.71
CA TYR A 103 -17.81 -3.04 -1.43
C TYR A 103 -17.88 -2.04 -0.30
N THR A 104 -18.94 -2.16 0.52
CA THR A 104 -19.22 -1.24 1.61
C THR A 104 -18.72 -1.80 2.94
N LEU A 105 -18.03 -0.96 3.68
CA LEU A 105 -17.63 -1.22 5.06
C LEU A 105 -18.51 -0.41 6.00
N ASP A 106 -19.02 -1.05 7.04
CA ASP A 106 -19.71 -0.35 8.12
C ASP A 106 -18.70 0.47 8.94
N LYS A 107 -19.13 1.64 9.42
CA LYS A 107 -18.33 2.54 10.26
C LYS A 107 -17.67 1.80 11.42
N LYS A 108 -18.41 0.94 12.13
CA LYS A 108 -17.90 0.16 13.27
C LYS A 108 -16.76 -0.80 12.85
N THR A 109 -16.89 -1.43 11.69
CA THR A 109 -15.88 -2.35 11.15
C THR A 109 -14.61 -1.60 10.78
N LEU A 110 -14.74 -0.47 10.06
CA LEU A 110 -13.59 0.36 9.70
C LEU A 110 -12.88 0.91 10.93
N GLN A 111 -13.62 1.48 11.89
CA GLN A 111 -13.06 1.98 13.15
C GLN A 111 -12.33 0.89 13.93
N LYS A 112 -12.86 -0.34 13.95
CA LYS A 112 -12.19 -1.48 14.60
C LYS A 112 -10.89 -1.85 13.90
N ILE A 113 -10.87 -1.84 12.56
CA ILE A 113 -9.67 -2.09 11.76
C ILE A 113 -8.64 -1.00 12.03
N VAL A 114 -9.01 0.27 11.88
CA VAL A 114 -8.14 1.43 12.09
C VAL A 114 -7.56 1.42 13.49
N ARG A 115 -8.39 1.26 14.53
CA ARG A 115 -7.95 1.21 15.92
C ARG A 115 -7.00 0.07 16.22
N ARG A 116 -7.18 -1.09 15.56
CA ARG A 116 -6.28 -2.23 15.74
C ARG A 116 -4.95 -2.05 15.00
N SER A 117 -4.98 -1.37 13.86
CA SER A 117 -3.80 -1.09 13.03
C SER A 117 -3.02 0.14 13.50
N GLU A 118 -3.69 1.10 14.14
CA GLU A 118 -3.12 2.39 14.58
C GLU A 118 -1.81 2.25 15.37
N PRO A 119 -1.68 1.39 16.42
CA PRO A 119 -0.44 1.29 17.18
C PRO A 119 0.72 0.76 16.33
N TRP A 120 0.43 -0.13 15.40
CA TRP A 120 1.41 -0.70 14.51
C TRP A 120 1.83 0.30 13.42
N LEU A 121 0.86 1.00 12.83
CA LEU A 121 1.11 2.08 11.87
C LEU A 121 1.95 3.19 12.51
N LYS A 122 1.57 3.67 13.69
CA LYS A 122 2.33 4.71 14.40
C LYS A 122 3.75 4.28 14.77
N TRP A 123 3.93 3.02 15.15
CA TRP A 123 5.27 2.47 15.38
C TRP A 123 6.10 2.49 14.10
N MET A 124 5.54 2.09 12.97
CA MET A 124 6.21 2.13 11.67
C MET A 124 6.48 3.58 11.23
N GLU A 125 5.50 4.47 11.34
CA GLU A 125 5.61 5.90 11.01
C GLU A 125 6.67 6.63 11.85
N ALA A 126 6.93 6.19 13.08
CA ALA A 126 7.99 6.75 13.93
C ALA A 126 9.40 6.53 13.34
N TRP A 127 9.59 5.49 12.55
CA TRP A 127 10.86 5.16 11.89
C TRP A 127 10.98 5.78 10.50
N VAL A 128 9.86 6.15 9.90
CA VAL A 128 9.75 6.64 8.52
C VAL A 128 9.57 8.15 8.54
N ARG A 129 10.34 8.84 7.70
CA ARG A 129 10.25 10.30 7.55
C ARG A 129 10.38 10.65 6.08
N PRO A 130 9.60 11.61 5.56
CA PRO A 130 9.73 12.05 4.17
C PRO A 130 11.13 12.60 3.93
N ARG A 131 11.94 11.87 3.15
CA ARG A 131 13.32 12.25 2.85
C ARG A 131 13.85 11.50 1.62
N ASN A 132 14.64 12.19 0.81
CA ASN A 132 15.38 11.60 -0.31
C ASN A 132 14.55 10.69 -1.21
N TRP A 133 13.32 11.12 -1.56
CA TRP A 133 12.44 10.33 -2.42
C TRP A 133 13.03 10.20 -3.83
N PRO A 134 13.40 8.99 -4.30
CA PRO A 134 14.07 8.79 -5.56
C PRO A 134 13.11 8.66 -6.75
N LEU A 135 11.82 8.37 -6.51
CA LEU A 135 10.84 8.12 -7.55
C LEU A 135 10.17 9.42 -7.97
N THR A 136 10.94 10.31 -8.61
CA THR A 136 10.47 11.63 -9.07
C THR A 136 10.09 11.65 -10.54
N THR A 137 10.42 10.60 -11.29
CA THR A 137 10.13 10.50 -12.72
C THR A 137 9.18 9.34 -13.01
N PRO A 138 8.31 9.46 -14.03
CA PRO A 138 7.41 8.37 -14.42
C PRO A 138 8.14 7.07 -14.78
N LEU A 139 9.38 7.19 -15.27
CA LEU A 139 10.20 6.01 -15.59
C LEU A 139 10.66 5.29 -14.32
N SER A 140 11.14 6.04 -13.31
CA SER A 140 11.57 5.46 -12.04
C SER A 140 10.41 4.77 -11.31
N GLU A 141 9.21 5.36 -11.34
CA GLU A 141 8.00 4.74 -10.78
C GLU A 141 7.61 3.44 -11.50
N ARG A 142 7.69 3.42 -12.84
CA ARG A 142 7.40 2.19 -13.61
C ARG A 142 8.41 1.08 -13.34
N LEU A 143 9.72 1.40 -13.34
CA LEU A 143 10.77 0.42 -13.03
C LEU A 143 10.57 -0.15 -11.62
N PHE A 144 10.22 0.71 -10.70
CA PHE A 144 9.89 0.31 -9.34
C PHE A 144 8.63 -0.55 -9.28
N GLY A 145 7.59 -0.19 -10.04
CA GLY A 145 6.39 -1.01 -10.21
C GLY A 145 6.71 -2.41 -10.74
N ILE A 146 7.63 -2.54 -11.72
CA ILE A 146 8.10 -3.83 -12.24
C ILE A 146 8.75 -4.65 -11.12
N TYR A 147 9.58 -4.01 -10.28
CA TYR A 147 10.20 -4.68 -9.15
C TYR A 147 9.18 -5.21 -8.15
N ILE A 148 8.18 -4.40 -7.75
CA ILE A 148 7.10 -4.82 -6.85
C ILE A 148 6.26 -5.93 -7.51
N LEU A 149 5.98 -5.84 -8.81
CA LEU A 149 5.25 -6.87 -9.55
C LEU A 149 5.98 -8.20 -9.50
N PHE A 150 7.28 -8.18 -9.70
CA PHE A 150 8.13 -9.37 -9.60
C PHE A 150 8.07 -9.98 -8.20
N MET A 151 8.20 -9.16 -7.14
CA MET A 151 8.04 -9.61 -5.76
C MET A 151 6.65 -10.20 -5.50
N SER A 152 5.60 -9.56 -6.03
CA SER A 152 4.22 -10.03 -5.90
C SER A 152 4.00 -11.40 -6.54
N ILE A 153 4.66 -11.66 -7.68
CA ILE A 153 4.64 -12.98 -8.33
C ILE A 153 5.33 -14.02 -7.43
N ILE A 154 6.46 -13.68 -6.80
CA ILE A 154 7.14 -14.59 -5.86
C ILE A 154 6.23 -14.93 -4.68
N VAL A 155 5.50 -13.95 -4.12
CA VAL A 155 4.54 -14.18 -3.02
C VAL A 155 3.44 -15.16 -3.42
N VAL A 156 3.01 -15.15 -4.67
CA VAL A 156 1.95 -16.05 -5.17
C VAL A 156 2.44 -17.48 -5.33
N VAL A 157 3.72 -17.71 -5.57
CA VAL A 157 4.27 -19.06 -5.71
C VAL A 157 4.19 -19.80 -4.36
N PRO A 158 3.51 -20.95 -4.28
CA PRO A 158 3.27 -21.64 -3.01
C PRO A 158 4.51 -22.39 -2.52
N ILE A 159 5.51 -21.66 -2.03
CA ILE A 159 6.69 -22.23 -1.38
C ILE A 159 6.46 -22.18 0.13
N PRO A 160 6.52 -23.32 0.84
CA PRO A 160 6.40 -23.32 2.30
C PRO A 160 7.43 -22.39 2.93
N PHE A 161 6.95 -21.49 3.79
CA PHE A 161 7.77 -20.46 4.47
C PHE A 161 8.51 -19.48 3.55
N GLY A 162 8.37 -19.58 2.21
CA GLY A 162 9.05 -18.70 1.25
C GLY A 162 8.41 -17.32 1.07
N ASN A 163 7.14 -17.18 1.40
CA ASN A 163 6.33 -16.02 1.04
C ASN A 163 6.42 -14.84 2.01
N TRP A 164 6.80 -15.10 3.27
CA TRP A 164 6.81 -14.06 4.31
C TRP A 164 7.85 -12.96 4.06
N LEU A 165 9.04 -13.33 3.57
CA LEU A 165 10.11 -12.37 3.33
C LEU A 165 9.82 -11.42 2.15
N PRO A 166 9.37 -11.90 0.96
CA PRO A 166 8.90 -11.02 -0.11
C PRO A 166 7.70 -10.17 0.31
N ALA A 167 6.74 -10.73 1.08
CA ALA A 167 5.60 -9.98 1.58
C ALA A 167 6.04 -8.87 2.55
N PHE A 168 7.02 -9.13 3.41
CA PHE A 168 7.60 -8.12 4.29
C PHE A 168 8.32 -7.02 3.51
N ALA A 169 9.05 -7.38 2.46
CA ALA A 169 9.65 -6.41 1.54
C ALA A 169 8.58 -5.50 0.91
N ILE A 170 7.50 -6.08 0.37
CA ILE A 170 6.39 -5.31 -0.23
C ILE A 170 5.72 -4.40 0.81
N ALA A 171 5.50 -4.88 2.04
CA ALA A 171 4.93 -4.04 3.11
C ALA A 171 5.82 -2.84 3.42
N THR A 172 7.14 -3.07 3.56
CA THR A 172 8.12 -2.01 3.82
C THR A 172 8.19 -1.00 2.67
N ILE A 173 8.14 -1.48 1.44
CA ILE A 173 8.10 -0.67 0.23
C ILE A 173 6.80 0.13 0.14
N GLY A 174 5.67 -0.49 0.43
CA GLY A 174 4.37 0.19 0.49
C GLY A 174 4.37 1.34 1.50
N LEU A 175 4.97 1.12 2.68
CA LEU A 175 5.15 2.15 3.69
C LEU A 175 6.05 3.30 3.18
N ALA A 176 7.19 2.96 2.58
CA ALA A 176 8.09 3.94 1.99
C ALA A 176 7.39 4.81 0.95
N HIS A 177 6.54 4.20 0.12
CA HIS A 177 5.76 4.90 -0.91
C HIS A 177 4.68 5.80 -0.29
N THR A 178 4.03 5.36 0.77
CA THR A 178 2.99 6.16 1.45
C THR A 178 3.57 7.40 2.12
N GLU A 179 4.76 7.28 2.72
CA GLU A 179 5.40 8.36 3.49
C GLU A 179 6.52 9.08 2.73
N ASN A 180 6.77 8.72 1.46
CA ASN A 180 7.85 9.27 0.61
C ASN A 180 9.22 9.20 1.28
N ASP A 181 9.54 8.08 1.96
CA ASP A 181 10.85 7.86 2.59
C ASP A 181 11.77 7.01 1.70
N GLY A 182 12.76 7.65 1.09
CA GLY A 182 13.75 6.97 0.25
C GLY A 182 14.61 5.96 1.01
N ASN A 183 14.90 6.19 2.30
CA ASN A 183 15.70 5.24 3.09
C ASN A 183 14.90 3.97 3.39
N CYS A 184 13.62 4.11 3.74
CA CYS A 184 12.72 2.99 3.93
C CYS A 184 12.56 2.20 2.62
N LEU A 185 12.52 2.90 1.48
CA LEU A 185 12.48 2.31 0.15
C LEU A 185 13.72 1.44 -0.11
N VAL A 186 14.92 1.95 0.20
CA VAL A 186 16.18 1.22 0.05
C VAL A 186 16.18 -0.03 0.95
N ILE A 187 15.76 0.09 2.21
CA ILE A 187 15.68 -1.05 3.13
C ILE A 187 14.72 -2.12 2.58
N GLY A 188 13.52 -1.74 2.19
CA GLY A 188 12.54 -2.65 1.59
C GLY A 188 13.08 -3.32 0.32
N SER A 189 13.81 -2.57 -0.52
CA SER A 189 14.43 -3.10 -1.73
C SER A 189 15.55 -4.10 -1.42
N ILE A 190 16.39 -3.84 -0.42
CA ILE A 190 17.43 -4.79 0.02
C ILE A 190 16.79 -6.07 0.53
N ILE A 191 15.75 -5.98 1.36
CA ILE A 191 15.01 -7.15 1.86
C ILE A 191 14.43 -7.95 0.69
N GLY A 192 13.87 -7.28 -0.32
CA GLY A 192 13.33 -7.93 -1.51
C GLY A 192 14.39 -8.59 -2.38
N ILE A 193 15.59 -8.00 -2.52
CA ILE A 193 16.73 -8.63 -3.21
C ILE A 193 17.15 -9.91 -2.47
N VAL A 194 17.28 -9.85 -1.15
CA VAL A 194 17.59 -11.02 -0.34
C VAL A 194 16.52 -12.11 -0.48
N ALA A 195 15.24 -11.72 -0.46
CA ALA A 195 14.12 -12.62 -0.70
C ALA A 195 14.20 -13.31 -2.06
N THR A 196 14.56 -12.56 -3.10
CA THR A 196 14.75 -13.09 -4.46
C THR A 196 15.88 -14.07 -4.54
N LEU A 197 17.02 -13.78 -3.90
CA LEU A 197 18.16 -14.68 -3.88
C LEU A 197 17.84 -15.99 -3.16
N ILE A 198 17.14 -15.91 -2.03
CA ILE A 198 16.66 -17.10 -1.30
C ILE A 198 15.69 -17.90 -2.17
N PHE A 199 14.74 -17.25 -2.82
CA PHE A 199 13.79 -17.89 -3.72
C PHE A 199 14.49 -18.60 -4.87
N ALA A 200 15.43 -17.93 -5.54
CA ALA A 200 16.21 -18.50 -6.63
C ALA A 200 17.04 -19.71 -6.16
N LEU A 201 17.65 -19.62 -4.97
CA LEU A 201 18.41 -20.74 -4.38
C LEU A 201 17.50 -21.94 -4.11
N VAL A 202 16.34 -21.73 -3.50
CA VAL A 202 15.38 -22.81 -3.23
C VAL A 202 14.91 -23.47 -4.52
N LEU A 203 14.61 -22.67 -5.54
CA LEU A 203 14.20 -23.17 -6.83
C LEU A 203 15.31 -23.99 -7.50
N PHE A 204 16.55 -23.50 -7.47
CA PHE A 204 17.71 -24.20 -8.00
C PHE A 204 17.94 -25.54 -7.29
N LEU A 205 17.93 -25.57 -5.95
CA LEU A 205 18.11 -26.81 -5.18
C LEU A 205 16.99 -27.81 -5.47
N THR A 206 15.74 -27.36 -5.57
CA THR A 206 14.59 -28.23 -5.87
C THR A 206 14.74 -28.86 -7.25
N THR A 207 15.12 -28.08 -8.26
CA THR A 207 15.31 -28.58 -9.63
C THR A 207 16.52 -29.52 -9.72
N ALA A 208 17.62 -29.21 -9.05
CA ALA A 208 18.82 -30.05 -9.00
C ALA A 208 18.53 -31.41 -8.34
N LEU A 209 17.80 -31.42 -7.22
CA LEU A 209 17.37 -32.66 -6.56
C LEU A 209 16.47 -33.49 -7.46
N PHE A 210 15.50 -32.86 -8.13
CA PHE A 210 14.60 -33.57 -9.04
C PHE A 210 15.35 -34.20 -10.19
N SER A 211 16.30 -33.47 -10.80
CA SER A 211 17.12 -34.00 -11.91
C SER A 211 18.09 -35.11 -11.50
N SER A 212 18.42 -35.24 -10.21
CA SER A 212 19.26 -36.31 -9.71
C SER A 212 18.52 -37.61 -9.40
N VAL A 213 17.17 -37.56 -9.33
CA VAL A 213 16.30 -38.71 -9.01
C VAL A 213 15.66 -39.31 -10.29
N VAL A 214 15.61 -38.54 -11.37
CA VAL A 214 15.11 -38.96 -12.69
C VAL A 214 16.27 -39.34 -13.59
#